data_7a460f769506a1bb7d6e42807903a406
#
_entry.id   7a460f769506a1bb7d6e42807903a406
#
_cell.length_a   1.000
_cell.length_b   1.000
_cell.length_c   1.000
_cell.angle_alpha   90.00
_cell.angle_beta   90.00
_cell.angle_gamma   90.00
#
_symmetry.space_group_name_H-M   'P 1'
#
loop_
_entity.id
_entity.type
_entity.pdbx_description
1 polymer ?
#
loop_
_entity_poly.entity_id
_entity_poly.type
_entity_poly.pdbx_seq_one_letter_code
_entity_poly.pdbx_strand_id
1 'polypeptide(L)'
;LQWQVSRDGGKTWENIEGATEATYQALLPLSLHGAKFRCAATNKDGTTYSHTFTAYYCPAYLRGAASPMRGNGEFIQGETATITAGFYDGQTRYPISSLTGVTAEYRWKYCRNVMPTEEEWAKIPPAGESYPITITDEMDYQCVCFHVTLTYPGNTVKTVTGYWRLLVCVTPVVTEQRVRGCG
;
A
#
# COMPACT_ATOMS: atom_id res chain seq x y z
N LEU A 1 35.68 -10.11 -5.18
CA LEU A 1 34.28 -9.91 -5.58
C LEU A 1 33.84 -8.50 -5.22
N GLN A 2 32.89 -7.93 -5.97
CA GLN A 2 32.28 -6.64 -5.68
C GLN A 2 30.86 -6.62 -6.20
N TRP A 3 29.89 -6.42 -5.31
CA TRP A 3 28.49 -6.22 -5.70
C TRP A 3 28.28 -4.82 -6.22
N GLN A 4 27.45 -4.71 -7.26
CA GLN A 4 27.15 -3.47 -7.97
C GLN A 4 25.64 -3.30 -8.11
N VAL A 5 25.20 -2.05 -8.08
CA VAL A 5 23.81 -1.64 -8.31
C VAL A 5 23.72 -0.70 -9.50
N SER A 6 22.67 -0.84 -10.28
CA SER A 6 22.30 0.08 -11.36
C SER A 6 20.88 0.59 -11.12
N ARG A 7 20.69 1.91 -11.19
CA ARG A 7 19.40 2.60 -11.04
C ARG A 7 18.80 3.06 -12.36
N ASP A 8 19.51 2.85 -13.46
CA ASP A 8 19.18 3.33 -14.80
C ASP A 8 18.92 2.19 -15.82
N GLY A 9 18.51 1.03 -15.31
CA GLY A 9 18.19 -0.13 -16.12
C GLY A 9 19.41 -0.94 -16.60
N GLY A 10 20.58 -0.72 -16.03
CA GLY A 10 21.82 -1.44 -16.35
C GLY A 10 22.77 -0.67 -17.27
N LYS A 11 22.52 0.64 -17.49
CA LYS A 11 23.40 1.50 -18.31
C LYS A 11 24.66 1.88 -17.54
N THR A 12 24.51 2.28 -16.28
CA THR A 12 25.62 2.56 -15.37
C THR A 12 25.57 1.69 -14.13
N TRP A 13 26.74 1.44 -13.52
CA TRP A 13 26.89 0.54 -12.37
C TRP A 13 27.75 1.21 -11.31
N GLU A 14 27.27 1.19 -10.08
CA GLU A 14 27.95 1.71 -8.90
C GLU A 14 28.34 0.56 -7.98
N ASN A 15 29.54 0.60 -7.41
CA ASN A 15 29.94 -0.35 -6.39
C ASN A 15 29.13 -0.13 -5.11
N ILE A 16 28.64 -1.20 -4.52
CA ILE A 16 28.02 -1.16 -3.19
C ILE A 16 29.17 -1.26 -2.18
N GLU A 17 29.34 -0.22 -1.38
CA GLU A 17 30.42 -0.13 -0.41
C GLU A 17 30.41 -1.31 0.57
N GLY A 18 31.55 -1.94 0.76
CA GLY A 18 31.72 -3.08 1.67
C GLY A 18 31.10 -4.41 1.19
N ALA A 19 30.42 -4.45 0.04
CA ALA A 19 29.78 -5.64 -0.48
C ALA A 19 30.75 -6.49 -1.32
N THR A 20 31.71 -7.17 -0.67
CA THR A 20 32.79 -7.93 -1.31
C THR A 20 32.69 -9.45 -1.11
N GLU A 21 31.72 -9.90 -0.33
CA GLU A 21 31.51 -11.32 -0.04
C GLU A 21 30.78 -12.06 -1.19
N ALA A 22 30.79 -13.38 -1.15
CA ALA A 22 30.09 -14.21 -2.14
C ALA A 22 28.56 -14.01 -2.11
N THR A 23 28.02 -13.60 -0.98
CA THR A 23 26.60 -13.26 -0.79
C THR A 23 26.48 -11.82 -0.34
N TYR A 24 25.42 -11.16 -0.80
CA TYR A 24 25.04 -9.81 -0.37
C TYR A 24 23.60 -9.83 0.16
N GLN A 25 23.41 -9.34 1.37
CA GLN A 25 22.10 -9.22 2.01
C GLN A 25 21.88 -7.79 2.48
N ALA A 26 20.77 -7.20 2.09
CA ALA A 26 20.35 -5.88 2.55
C ALA A 26 18.83 -5.76 2.56
N LEU A 27 18.31 -4.87 3.41
CA LEU A 27 16.94 -4.40 3.27
C LEU A 27 16.85 -3.55 2.02
N LEU A 28 15.88 -3.85 1.16
CA LEU A 28 15.65 -3.10 -0.07
C LEU A 28 14.76 -1.88 0.24
N PRO A 29 15.30 -0.64 0.23
CA PRO A 29 14.47 0.56 0.37
C PRO A 29 13.67 0.80 -0.91
N LEU A 30 12.59 1.59 -0.80
CA LEU A 30 11.76 1.96 -1.95
C LEU A 30 12.56 2.63 -3.08
N SER A 31 13.58 3.41 -2.73
CA SER A 31 14.47 4.08 -3.70
C SER A 31 15.27 3.13 -4.61
N LEU A 32 15.33 1.85 -4.26
CA LEU A 32 15.94 0.79 -5.08
C LEU A 32 14.91 -0.14 -5.72
N HIS A 33 13.63 0.21 -5.68
CA HIS A 33 12.59 -0.52 -6.42
C HIS A 33 12.87 -0.49 -7.92
N GLY A 34 12.95 -1.65 -8.55
CA GLY A 34 13.30 -1.79 -9.97
C GLY A 34 14.80 -1.67 -10.28
N ALA A 35 15.66 -1.44 -9.28
CA ALA A 35 17.11 -1.41 -9.48
C ALA A 35 17.65 -2.80 -9.85
N LYS A 36 18.72 -2.80 -10.65
CA LYS A 36 19.41 -4.01 -11.06
C LYS A 36 20.68 -4.22 -10.24
N PHE A 37 20.99 -5.47 -9.97
CA PHE A 37 22.17 -5.90 -9.20
C PHE A 37 22.96 -6.94 -9.97
N ARG A 38 24.28 -6.92 -9.81
CA ARG A 38 25.21 -7.94 -10.28
C ARG A 38 26.42 -8.03 -9.37
N CYS A 39 27.17 -9.12 -9.47
CA CYS A 39 28.47 -9.28 -8.85
C CYS A 39 29.59 -9.21 -9.92
N ALA A 40 30.61 -8.41 -9.67
CA ALA A 40 31.83 -8.37 -10.45
C ALA A 40 32.90 -9.24 -9.77
N ALA A 41 33.57 -10.10 -10.53
CA ALA A 41 34.71 -10.89 -10.08
C ALA A 41 35.94 -10.49 -10.88
N THR A 42 36.96 -9.95 -10.21
CA THR A 42 38.18 -9.45 -10.85
C THR A 42 39.38 -10.29 -10.40
N ASN A 43 40.22 -10.66 -11.35
CA ASN A 43 41.52 -11.27 -11.14
C ASN A 43 42.59 -10.59 -12.02
N LYS A 44 43.81 -11.16 -12.11
CA LYS A 44 44.89 -10.61 -12.94
C LYS A 44 44.59 -10.60 -14.44
N ASP A 45 43.64 -11.41 -14.91
CA ASP A 45 43.31 -11.56 -16.34
C ASP A 45 42.12 -10.67 -16.74
N GLY A 46 41.42 -10.04 -15.78
CA GLY A 46 40.32 -9.11 -16.06
C GLY A 46 39.13 -9.26 -15.08
N THR A 47 38.03 -8.66 -15.50
CA THR A 47 36.75 -8.67 -14.73
C THR A 47 35.67 -9.42 -15.50
N THR A 48 34.97 -10.30 -14.82
CA THR A 48 33.74 -10.95 -15.29
C THR A 48 32.56 -10.59 -14.40
N TYR A 49 31.34 -10.74 -14.90
CA TYR A 49 30.11 -10.33 -14.19
C TYR A 49 29.14 -11.50 -14.10
N SER A 50 28.42 -11.56 -12.99
CA SER A 50 27.29 -12.46 -12.83
C SER A 50 26.12 -12.07 -13.75
N HIS A 51 25.10 -12.94 -13.84
CA HIS A 51 23.81 -12.54 -14.34
C HIS A 51 23.25 -11.38 -13.52
N THR A 52 22.53 -10.48 -14.22
CA THR A 52 21.86 -9.35 -13.61
C THR A 52 20.46 -9.78 -13.13
N PHE A 53 20.07 -9.37 -11.92
CA PHE A 53 18.70 -9.51 -11.45
C PHE A 53 18.11 -8.15 -11.08
N THR A 54 16.78 -8.03 -11.14
CA THR A 54 16.04 -6.83 -10.75
C THR A 54 15.39 -7.06 -9.39
N ALA A 55 15.58 -6.11 -8.48
CA ALA A 55 14.98 -6.18 -7.16
C ALA A 55 13.72 -5.32 -7.09
N TYR A 56 12.68 -5.84 -6.45
CA TYR A 56 11.40 -5.15 -6.29
C TYR A 56 11.09 -4.94 -4.81
N TYR A 57 10.83 -3.68 -4.43
CA TYR A 57 10.37 -3.36 -3.09
C TYR A 57 9.02 -4.03 -2.82
N CYS A 58 8.93 -4.67 -1.67
CA CYS A 58 7.73 -5.38 -1.24
C CYS A 58 7.25 -4.78 0.10
N PRO A 59 6.16 -4.01 0.12
CA PRO A 59 5.65 -3.46 1.35
C PRO A 59 5.34 -4.54 2.39
N ALA A 60 5.76 -4.35 3.63
CA ALA A 60 5.48 -5.28 4.71
C ALA A 60 3.98 -5.30 5.06
N TYR A 61 3.33 -4.14 4.97
CA TYR A 61 1.91 -3.94 5.24
C TYR A 61 1.35 -2.80 4.38
N LEU A 62 0.04 -2.82 4.17
CA LEU A 62 -0.71 -1.75 3.54
C LEU A 62 -1.59 -1.04 4.57
N ARG A 63 -1.85 0.24 4.35
CA ARG A 63 -2.77 1.04 5.18
C ARG A 63 -3.80 1.73 4.29
N GLY A 64 -5.02 1.79 4.80
CA GLY A 64 -6.06 2.63 4.21
C GLY A 64 -5.76 4.11 4.38
N ALA A 65 -6.36 4.93 3.52
CA ALA A 65 -6.54 6.35 3.69
C ALA A 65 -7.89 6.74 3.12
N ALA A 66 -8.44 7.85 3.54
CA ALA A 66 -9.75 8.33 3.11
C ALA A 66 -9.71 9.79 2.68
N SER A 67 -10.58 10.17 1.75
CA SER A 67 -10.76 11.55 1.29
C SER A 67 -12.25 11.79 0.93
N PRO A 68 -12.85 12.92 1.32
CA PRO A 68 -12.30 13.92 2.23
C PRO A 68 -12.17 13.36 3.66
N MET A 69 -11.23 13.89 4.42
CA MET A 69 -11.07 13.57 5.83
C MET A 69 -10.80 14.87 6.60
N ARG A 70 -11.52 15.10 7.67
CA ARG A 70 -11.32 16.26 8.53
C ARG A 70 -10.12 16.07 9.46
N GLY A 71 -9.63 17.15 10.05
CA GLY A 71 -8.43 17.12 10.88
C GLY A 71 -8.47 16.16 12.07
N ASN A 72 -9.66 15.78 12.53
CA ASN A 72 -9.89 14.77 13.58
C ASN A 72 -10.14 13.35 13.04
N GLY A 73 -10.10 13.15 11.72
CA GLY A 73 -10.35 11.85 11.08
C GLY A 73 -11.82 11.49 10.91
N GLU A 74 -12.75 12.43 11.13
CA GLU A 74 -14.19 12.20 11.08
C GLU A 74 -14.80 12.46 9.71
N PHE A 75 -15.92 11.78 9.44
CA PHE A 75 -16.78 11.96 8.29
C PHE A 75 -18.14 12.51 8.71
N ILE A 76 -18.80 13.24 7.82
CA ILE A 76 -20.19 13.67 8.03
C ILE A 76 -21.14 12.67 7.37
N GLN A 77 -22.23 12.36 8.05
CA GLN A 77 -23.33 11.58 7.50
C GLN A 77 -23.82 12.19 6.18
N GLY A 78 -24.04 11.35 5.17
CA GLY A 78 -24.52 11.73 3.84
C GLY A 78 -23.41 12.12 2.85
N GLU A 79 -22.17 12.36 3.28
CA GLU A 79 -21.09 12.59 2.33
C GLU A 79 -20.58 11.28 1.73
N THR A 80 -19.97 11.39 0.54
CA THR A 80 -19.25 10.25 -0.07
C THR A 80 -17.77 10.39 0.23
N ALA A 81 -17.21 9.38 0.91
CA ALA A 81 -15.79 9.23 1.13
C ALA A 81 -15.19 8.26 0.11
N THR A 82 -13.94 8.47 -0.24
CA THR A 82 -13.16 7.55 -1.08
C THR A 82 -12.04 6.96 -0.25
N ILE A 83 -12.06 5.64 -0.08
CA ILE A 83 -11.02 4.90 0.63
C ILE A 83 -10.00 4.38 -0.38
N THR A 84 -8.72 4.51 -0.08
CA THR A 84 -7.62 4.02 -0.92
C THR A 84 -6.66 3.18 -0.09
N ALA A 85 -6.11 2.12 -0.68
CA ALA A 85 -5.00 1.37 -0.09
C ALA A 85 -3.66 1.99 -0.50
N GLY A 86 -2.66 1.88 0.37
CA GLY A 86 -1.31 2.36 0.10
C GLY A 86 -0.32 1.84 1.13
N PHE A 87 0.94 2.21 1.00
CA PHE A 87 1.99 1.83 1.93
C PHE A 87 2.79 3.05 2.38
N TYR A 88 3.61 2.88 3.42
CA TYR A 88 4.50 3.92 3.93
C TYR A 88 5.95 3.51 3.74
N ASP A 89 6.78 4.48 3.30
CA ASP A 89 8.23 4.43 3.42
C ASP A 89 8.65 5.59 4.34
N GLY A 90 9.10 5.25 5.52
CA GLY A 90 9.24 6.22 6.61
C GLY A 90 7.89 6.83 6.97
N GLN A 91 7.78 8.16 6.90
CA GLN A 91 6.55 8.90 7.17
C GLN A 91 5.74 9.25 5.91
N THR A 92 6.27 8.96 4.74
CA THR A 92 5.61 9.29 3.46
C THR A 92 4.72 8.15 3.00
N ARG A 93 3.47 8.48 2.68
CA ARG A 93 2.51 7.54 2.10
C ARG A 93 2.64 7.52 0.58
N TYR A 94 2.68 6.31 0.03
CA TYR A 94 2.70 6.06 -1.41
C TYR A 94 1.48 5.26 -1.85
N PRO A 95 0.88 5.58 -3.02
CA PRO A 95 -0.10 4.70 -3.64
C PRO A 95 0.59 3.43 -4.14
N ILE A 96 -0.17 2.34 -4.25
CA ILE A 96 0.39 1.07 -4.75
C ILE A 96 0.85 1.19 -6.20
N SER A 97 0.19 2.03 -6.99
CA SER A 97 0.56 2.36 -8.37
C SER A 97 1.96 2.96 -8.55
N SER A 98 2.59 3.43 -7.47
CA SER A 98 4.01 3.86 -7.50
C SER A 98 5.01 2.71 -7.61
N LEU A 99 4.58 1.46 -7.37
CA LEU A 99 5.41 0.27 -7.56
C LEU A 99 5.43 -0.14 -9.05
N THR A 100 6.25 0.55 -9.83
CA THR A 100 6.37 0.29 -11.28
C THR A 100 6.75 -1.15 -11.59
N GLY A 101 6.08 -1.76 -12.58
CA GLY A 101 6.30 -3.16 -12.95
C GLY A 101 5.61 -4.17 -12.03
N VAL A 102 4.88 -3.71 -10.99
CA VAL A 102 4.04 -4.55 -10.13
C VAL A 102 2.58 -4.31 -10.51
N THR A 103 1.81 -5.37 -10.73
CA THR A 103 0.37 -5.27 -10.92
C THR A 103 -0.36 -5.50 -9.60
N ALA A 104 -1.46 -4.78 -9.39
CA ALA A 104 -2.25 -4.88 -8.19
C ALA A 104 -3.72 -5.19 -8.53
N GLU A 105 -4.28 -6.17 -7.86
CA GLU A 105 -5.71 -6.48 -7.89
C GLU A 105 -6.30 -6.15 -6.53
N TYR A 106 -7.38 -5.38 -6.51
CA TYR A 106 -8.02 -4.89 -5.28
C TYR A 106 -9.37 -5.55 -5.10
N ARG A 107 -9.71 -5.89 -3.86
CA ARG A 107 -11.05 -6.25 -3.41
C ARG A 107 -11.39 -5.45 -2.19
N TRP A 108 -12.62 -4.96 -2.11
CA TRP A 108 -13.10 -4.08 -1.06
C TRP A 108 -14.37 -4.64 -0.43
N LYS A 109 -14.52 -4.47 0.87
CA LYS A 109 -15.74 -4.83 1.60
C LYS A 109 -15.95 -3.89 2.78
N TYR A 110 -17.15 -3.37 2.91
CA TYR A 110 -17.58 -2.77 4.17
C TYR A 110 -17.81 -3.89 5.20
N CYS A 111 -17.25 -3.74 6.39
CA CYS A 111 -17.21 -4.77 7.42
C CYS A 111 -17.65 -4.22 8.77
N ARG A 112 -18.44 -5.01 9.49
CA ARG A 112 -18.79 -4.69 10.88
C ARG A 112 -17.70 -5.19 11.83
N ASN A 113 -16.52 -4.56 11.79
CA ASN A 113 -15.33 -4.87 12.62
C ASN A 113 -14.84 -6.33 12.54
N VAL A 114 -15.18 -7.05 11.49
CA VAL A 114 -14.71 -8.42 11.24
C VAL A 114 -14.04 -8.47 9.88
N MET A 115 -12.75 -8.81 9.84
CA MET A 115 -12.02 -9.00 8.59
C MET A 115 -12.57 -10.22 7.86
N PRO A 116 -12.88 -10.13 6.55
CA PRO A 116 -13.28 -11.28 5.75
C PRO A 116 -12.22 -12.37 5.74
N THR A 117 -12.67 -13.63 5.70
CA THR A 117 -11.80 -14.79 5.50
C THR A 117 -11.31 -14.85 4.04
N GLU A 118 -10.28 -15.65 3.75
CA GLU A 118 -9.78 -15.85 2.39
C GLU A 118 -10.87 -16.41 1.45
N GLU A 119 -11.75 -17.29 1.96
CA GLU A 119 -12.88 -17.82 1.20
C GLU A 119 -13.91 -16.74 0.85
N GLU A 120 -14.16 -15.79 1.76
CA GLU A 120 -15.05 -14.66 1.50
C GLU A 120 -14.44 -13.68 0.51
N TRP A 121 -13.11 -13.40 0.63
CA TRP A 121 -12.39 -12.56 -0.33
C TRP A 121 -12.44 -13.14 -1.74
N ALA A 122 -12.33 -14.45 -1.89
CA ALA A 122 -12.41 -15.12 -3.20
C ALA A 122 -13.74 -14.91 -3.91
N LYS A 123 -14.83 -14.67 -3.16
CA LYS A 123 -16.18 -14.41 -3.69
C LYS A 123 -16.41 -12.94 -4.08
N ILE A 124 -15.55 -12.02 -3.64
CA ILE A 124 -15.66 -10.59 -3.94
C ILE A 124 -14.96 -10.31 -5.28
N PRO A 125 -15.65 -9.70 -6.26
CA PRO A 125 -15.04 -9.39 -7.55
C PRO A 125 -13.92 -8.35 -7.39
N PRO A 126 -12.89 -8.38 -8.27
CA PRO A 126 -11.89 -7.32 -8.34
C PRO A 126 -12.51 -5.95 -8.62
N ALA A 127 -11.90 -4.91 -8.05
CA ALA A 127 -12.32 -3.53 -8.18
C ALA A 127 -11.10 -2.62 -8.45
N GLY A 128 -11.33 -1.31 -8.54
CA GLY A 128 -10.27 -0.31 -8.71
C GLY A 128 -9.47 -0.07 -7.43
N GLU A 129 -8.44 0.77 -7.54
CA GLU A 129 -7.54 1.18 -6.43
C GLU A 129 -8.27 1.94 -5.31
N SER A 130 -9.47 2.43 -5.58
CA SER A 130 -10.28 3.21 -4.65
C SER A 130 -11.67 2.61 -4.45
N TYR A 131 -12.22 2.82 -3.27
CA TYR A 131 -13.55 2.39 -2.88
C TYR A 131 -14.38 3.59 -2.41
N PRO A 132 -15.32 4.10 -3.24
CA PRO A 132 -16.25 5.13 -2.82
C PRO A 132 -17.33 4.54 -1.91
N ILE A 133 -17.65 5.25 -0.83
CA ILE A 133 -18.69 4.84 0.14
C ILE A 133 -19.46 6.07 0.61
N THR A 134 -20.79 6.02 0.57
CA THR A 134 -21.64 7.03 1.18
C THR A 134 -21.75 6.74 2.68
N ILE A 135 -21.42 7.73 3.48
CA ILE A 135 -21.33 7.60 4.94
C ILE A 135 -22.74 7.63 5.55
N THR A 136 -23.05 6.64 6.40
CA THR A 136 -24.28 6.62 7.21
C THR A 136 -23.89 6.58 8.69
N ASP A 137 -24.82 6.93 9.57
CA ASP A 137 -24.65 6.91 11.03
C ASP A 137 -24.32 5.51 11.58
N GLU A 138 -24.90 4.47 10.97
CA GLU A 138 -24.64 3.07 11.32
C GLU A 138 -23.20 2.62 11.07
N MET A 139 -22.42 3.42 10.30
CA MET A 139 -21.03 3.12 9.97
C MET A 139 -20.03 3.57 11.03
N ASP A 140 -20.50 4.27 12.07
CA ASP A 140 -19.60 4.73 13.11
C ASP A 140 -18.85 3.56 13.78
N TYR A 141 -17.52 3.74 13.94
CA TYR A 141 -16.58 2.70 14.39
C TYR A 141 -16.54 1.41 13.54
N GLN A 142 -17.18 1.38 12.38
CA GLN A 142 -17.08 0.26 11.44
C GLN A 142 -15.86 0.41 10.51
N CYS A 143 -15.58 -0.61 9.71
CA CYS A 143 -14.39 -0.65 8.86
C CYS A 143 -14.75 -0.84 7.38
N VAL A 144 -13.98 -0.20 6.52
CA VAL A 144 -13.81 -0.64 5.12
C VAL A 144 -12.54 -1.48 5.07
N CYS A 145 -12.71 -2.75 4.74
CA CYS A 145 -11.64 -3.72 4.60
C CYS A 145 -11.18 -3.82 3.15
N PHE A 146 -9.92 -4.09 2.95
CA PHE A 146 -9.35 -4.32 1.63
C PHE A 146 -8.42 -5.53 1.60
N HIS A 147 -8.38 -6.15 0.45
CA HIS A 147 -7.50 -7.25 0.11
C HIS A 147 -6.81 -6.90 -1.21
N VAL A 148 -5.50 -6.84 -1.21
CA VAL A 148 -4.70 -6.47 -2.38
C VAL A 148 -3.75 -7.59 -2.72
N THR A 149 -3.83 -8.07 -3.95
CA THR A 149 -2.91 -9.06 -4.50
C THR A 149 -1.91 -8.32 -5.38
N LEU A 150 -0.64 -8.32 -4.98
CA LEU A 150 0.48 -7.75 -5.72
C LEU A 150 1.16 -8.86 -6.52
N THR A 151 1.26 -8.70 -7.84
CA THR A 151 2.00 -9.62 -8.71
C THR A 151 3.24 -8.91 -9.23
N TYR A 152 4.39 -9.44 -8.89
CA TYR A 152 5.71 -8.96 -9.29
C TYR A 152 6.15 -9.65 -10.59
N PRO A 153 7.07 -9.05 -11.35
CA PRO A 153 7.69 -9.72 -12.50
C PRO A 153 8.29 -11.08 -12.11
N GLY A 154 8.09 -12.08 -12.96
CA GLY A 154 8.43 -13.48 -12.62
C GLY A 154 7.32 -14.21 -11.86
N ASN A 155 6.11 -13.65 -11.83
CA ASN A 155 4.90 -14.25 -11.24
C ASN A 155 4.98 -14.51 -9.72
N THR A 156 5.86 -13.80 -9.02
CA THR A 156 5.83 -13.80 -7.56
C THR A 156 4.61 -13.02 -7.08
N VAL A 157 3.76 -13.65 -6.28
CA VAL A 157 2.53 -13.07 -5.77
C VAL A 157 2.63 -12.84 -4.27
N LYS A 158 2.18 -11.66 -3.82
CA LYS A 158 1.99 -11.34 -2.41
C LYS A 158 0.60 -10.77 -2.19
N THR A 159 -0.11 -11.32 -1.23
CA THR A 159 -1.40 -10.82 -0.78
C THR A 159 -1.25 -10.05 0.53
N VAL A 160 -1.88 -8.90 0.62
CA VAL A 160 -1.89 -8.07 1.83
C VAL A 160 -3.33 -7.62 2.09
N THR A 161 -3.80 -7.82 3.31
CA THR A 161 -5.09 -7.32 3.79
C THR A 161 -4.91 -6.14 4.73
N GLY A 162 -5.90 -5.27 4.80
CA GLY A 162 -5.92 -4.16 5.72
C GLY A 162 -7.32 -3.57 5.84
N TYR A 163 -7.42 -2.48 6.60
CA TYR A 163 -8.69 -1.80 6.80
C TYR A 163 -8.50 -0.30 7.04
N TRP A 164 -9.58 0.45 6.85
CA TRP A 164 -9.76 1.80 7.33
C TRP A 164 -10.98 1.86 8.25
N ARG A 165 -10.81 2.42 9.45
CA ARG A 165 -11.92 2.62 10.39
C ARG A 165 -12.63 3.94 10.09
N LEU A 166 -13.94 3.88 10.05
CA LEU A 166 -14.81 5.03 9.87
C LEU A 166 -15.14 5.63 11.24
N LEU A 167 -14.95 6.93 11.40
CA LEU A 167 -15.41 7.71 12.53
C LEU A 167 -16.46 8.68 11.99
N VAL A 168 -17.71 8.53 12.40
CA VAL A 168 -18.82 9.30 11.83
C VAL A 168 -19.28 10.35 12.84
N CYS A 169 -19.19 11.61 12.45
CA CYS A 169 -19.81 12.71 13.19
C CYS A 169 -21.28 12.79 12.79
N VAL A 170 -22.14 12.37 13.68
CA VAL A 170 -23.59 12.55 13.51
C VAL A 170 -23.91 14.00 13.91
N THR A 171 -24.32 14.83 12.95
CA THR A 171 -24.84 16.17 13.26
C THR A 171 -26.11 16.00 14.11
N PRO A 172 -26.13 16.51 15.36
CA PRO A 172 -27.35 16.43 16.17
C PRO A 172 -28.49 17.12 15.44
N VAL A 173 -29.56 16.39 15.19
CA VAL A 173 -30.82 16.99 14.71
C VAL A 173 -31.34 17.83 15.86
N VAL A 174 -31.17 19.15 15.75
CA VAL A 174 -31.83 20.08 16.68
C VAL A 174 -33.32 20.03 16.34
N THR A 175 -34.06 19.18 17.00
CA THR A 175 -35.52 19.27 17.03
C THR A 175 -35.88 20.58 17.77
N GLU A 176 -36.48 21.53 17.07
CA GLU A 176 -37.03 22.76 17.67
C GLU A 176 -37.92 22.34 18.86
N GLN A 177 -37.42 22.53 20.07
CA GLN A 177 -38.28 22.55 21.24
C GLN A 177 -39.13 23.80 21.12
N ARG A 178 -40.40 23.66 20.72
CA ARG A 178 -41.39 24.71 20.90
C ARG A 178 -41.40 25.10 22.37
N VAL A 179 -40.79 26.22 22.68
CA VAL A 179 -41.02 26.90 23.96
C VAL A 179 -42.50 27.31 23.96
N ARG A 180 -43.35 26.54 24.66
CA ARG A 180 -44.68 27.01 24.98
C ARG A 180 -44.50 28.18 25.94
N GLY A 181 -44.76 29.40 25.46
CA GLY A 181 -44.85 30.56 26.31
C GLY A 181 -45.92 30.30 27.38
N CYS A 182 -45.55 30.39 28.63
CA CYS A 182 -46.47 30.54 29.73
C CYS A 182 -47.04 31.97 29.60
N GLY A 183 -48.33 32.06 29.23
CA GLY A 183 -49.13 33.28 29.37
C GLY A 183 -49.59 33.42 30.83
#